data_13bff9d02a565761bf6abf41a51e3bb0
#
_entry.id   13bff9d02a565761bf6abf41a51e3bb0
#
_cell.length_a   1.000
_cell.length_b   1.000
_cell.length_c   1.000
_cell.angle_alpha   90.00
_cell.angle_beta   90.00
_cell.angle_gamma   90.00
#
_symmetry.space_group_name_H-M   'P 1'
#
loop_
_entity.id
_entity.type
_entity.pdbx_description
1 polymer ?
#
loop_
_entity_poly.entity_id
_entity_poly.type
_entity_poly.pdbx_seq_one_letter_code
_entity_poly.pdbx_strand_id
1 'polypeptide(L)'
;DLPEQHRRADPPRWLRTYSGHGIIARIETKSIARAVQATQLPAVDVSSARELSTIPWVETDDRKIAQLAIQHFFEKGFRHLAFCGEGSFNWSRWRRDAFVAEAKKAGINALVFHVDDDSSGMTWPHARRRLMRWLAELPEPCGLMAAYDSLARRLIDLCIQASRRVPESIAILGVDDDPLLCQLATPPLSSIVPDSEGAGYAAAEQLDSIMSGKKIKRLDTLLPPLGIATRQSTDTFAVEDKDVSVSAHYILAHACDGIQVDDVVKQTQLTRRALET
;
A
#
# COMPACT_ATOMS: atom_id res chain seq x y z
N ASP A 1 14.71 4.34 10.29
CA ASP A 1 14.57 4.73 8.87
C ASP A 1 15.24 3.67 8.03
N LEU A 2 14.42 2.80 7.40
CA LEU A 2 14.93 1.88 6.40
C LEU A 2 15.24 2.67 5.13
N PRO A 3 16.44 2.53 4.54
CA PRO A 3 16.89 3.35 3.43
C PRO A 3 16.25 2.99 2.08
N GLU A 4 15.11 2.31 2.07
CA GLU A 4 14.58 1.64 0.89
C GLU A 4 14.05 2.56 -0.21
N GLN A 5 13.92 3.86 0.04
CA GLN A 5 13.34 4.76 -0.96
C GLN A 5 14.00 6.14 -0.95
N HIS A 6 15.31 6.18 -1.04
CA HIS A 6 16.00 7.45 -1.21
C HIS A 6 16.13 7.80 -2.69
N ARG A 7 15.52 8.93 -3.10
CA ARG A 7 15.74 9.58 -4.42
C ARG A 7 17.22 9.79 -4.76
N ARG A 8 18.14 9.59 -3.80
CA ARG A 8 19.60 9.79 -3.92
C ARG A 8 20.38 8.51 -3.68
N ALA A 9 19.75 7.34 -3.89
CA ALA A 9 20.51 6.10 -3.81
C ALA A 9 21.59 6.09 -4.89
N ASP A 10 22.85 6.09 -4.45
CA ASP A 10 24.00 5.94 -5.32
C ASP A 10 24.21 4.47 -5.69
N PRO A 11 24.68 4.20 -6.92
CA PRO A 11 24.99 2.84 -7.31
C PRO A 11 26.13 2.30 -6.44
N PRO A 12 26.09 1.01 -6.06
CA PRO A 12 27.14 0.40 -5.26
C PRO A 12 28.47 0.45 -6.01
N ARG A 13 29.56 0.80 -5.30
CA ARG A 13 30.89 0.99 -5.89
C ARG A 13 31.40 -0.24 -6.64
N TRP A 14 31.06 -1.45 -6.14
CA TRP A 14 31.48 -2.72 -6.75
C TRP A 14 30.86 -2.95 -8.14
N LEU A 15 29.76 -2.30 -8.48
CA LEU A 15 29.10 -2.48 -9.78
C LEU A 15 30.01 -2.10 -10.95
N ARG A 16 30.96 -1.17 -10.76
CA ARG A 16 31.91 -0.74 -11.78
C ARG A 16 32.93 -1.83 -12.16
N THR A 17 33.21 -2.76 -11.25
CA THR A 17 34.16 -3.86 -11.41
C THR A 17 33.47 -5.22 -11.45
N TYR A 18 32.15 -5.22 -11.57
CA TYR A 18 31.38 -6.46 -11.59
C TYR A 18 31.66 -7.25 -12.89
N SER A 19 32.04 -8.51 -12.76
CA SER A 19 32.40 -9.42 -13.87
C SER A 19 31.43 -10.60 -14.02
N GLY A 20 30.20 -10.50 -13.49
CA GLY A 20 29.16 -11.52 -13.66
C GLY A 20 28.60 -11.54 -15.08
N HIS A 21 27.68 -12.47 -15.35
CA HIS A 21 27.11 -12.67 -16.68
C HIS A 21 25.80 -11.87 -16.90
N GLY A 22 25.16 -11.41 -15.83
CA GLY A 22 23.90 -10.66 -15.91
C GLY A 22 23.53 -10.02 -14.58
N ILE A 23 22.52 -9.18 -14.58
CA ILE A 23 22.12 -8.37 -13.44
C ILE A 23 20.58 -8.45 -13.27
N ILE A 24 20.12 -8.82 -12.07
CA ILE A 24 18.77 -8.54 -11.60
C ILE A 24 18.88 -7.45 -10.54
N ALA A 25 18.22 -6.33 -10.74
CA ALA A 25 18.36 -5.19 -9.84
C ALA A 25 17.08 -4.37 -9.70
N ARG A 26 16.92 -3.72 -8.54
CA ARG A 26 15.96 -2.62 -8.37
C ARG A 26 16.60 -1.33 -8.88
N ILE A 27 16.14 -0.84 -10.04
CA ILE A 27 16.70 0.34 -10.72
C ILE A 27 15.81 1.54 -10.43
N GLU A 28 15.93 2.10 -9.23
CA GLU A 28 15.02 3.11 -8.70
C GLU A 28 15.42 4.55 -9.02
N THR A 29 16.66 4.77 -9.47
CA THR A 29 17.16 6.12 -9.76
C THR A 29 17.92 6.16 -11.10
N LYS A 30 17.96 7.35 -11.70
CA LYS A 30 18.75 7.59 -12.92
C LYS A 30 20.25 7.31 -12.73
N SER A 31 20.76 7.46 -11.50
CA SER A 31 22.16 7.16 -11.18
C SER A 31 22.43 5.65 -11.27
N ILE A 32 21.55 4.84 -10.66
CA ILE A 32 21.63 3.36 -10.73
C ILE A 32 21.43 2.91 -12.17
N ALA A 33 20.45 3.49 -12.89
CA ALA A 33 20.20 3.19 -14.29
C ALA A 33 21.43 3.36 -15.17
N ARG A 34 22.12 4.50 -15.06
CA ARG A 34 23.37 4.76 -15.80
C ARG A 34 24.50 3.78 -15.42
N ALA A 35 24.60 3.44 -14.14
CA ALA A 35 25.63 2.51 -13.68
C ALA A 35 25.37 1.09 -14.21
N VAL A 36 24.12 0.63 -14.23
CA VAL A 36 23.75 -0.66 -14.81
C VAL A 36 24.01 -0.67 -16.31
N GLN A 37 23.59 0.37 -17.04
CA GLN A 37 23.88 0.50 -18.49
C GLN A 37 25.39 0.50 -18.80
N ALA A 38 26.20 1.13 -17.97
CA ALA A 38 27.65 1.18 -18.16
C ALA A 38 28.34 -0.18 -18.05
N THR A 39 27.72 -1.17 -17.42
CA THR A 39 28.24 -2.55 -17.37
C THR A 39 28.13 -3.27 -18.70
N GLN A 40 27.22 -2.87 -19.58
CA GLN A 40 26.86 -3.54 -20.84
C GLN A 40 26.41 -5.00 -20.67
N LEU A 41 26.12 -5.41 -19.43
CA LEU A 41 25.63 -6.76 -19.13
C LEU A 41 24.11 -6.87 -19.38
N PRO A 42 23.63 -8.08 -19.71
CA PRO A 42 22.19 -8.36 -19.67
C PRO A 42 21.60 -7.97 -18.31
N ALA A 43 20.48 -7.28 -18.31
CA ALA A 43 19.86 -6.82 -17.07
C ALA A 43 18.34 -6.93 -17.11
N VAL A 44 17.74 -7.19 -15.94
CA VAL A 44 16.30 -7.17 -15.69
C VAL A 44 16.03 -6.26 -14.49
N ASP A 45 15.07 -5.34 -14.65
CA ASP A 45 14.64 -4.45 -13.57
C ASP A 45 13.49 -5.09 -12.80
N VAL A 46 13.62 -5.16 -11.48
CA VAL A 46 12.56 -5.60 -10.55
C VAL A 46 12.06 -4.47 -9.67
N SER A 47 12.23 -3.23 -10.15
CA SER A 47 11.63 -2.05 -9.54
C SER A 47 10.48 -1.53 -10.39
N SER A 48 9.51 -0.88 -9.73
CA SER A 48 8.42 -0.20 -10.43
C SER A 48 8.79 1.23 -10.85
N ALA A 49 10.08 1.61 -10.86
CA ALA A 49 10.50 2.96 -11.25
C ALA A 49 10.60 3.14 -12.76
N ARG A 50 10.92 2.07 -13.51
CA ARG A 50 11.06 2.04 -14.99
C ARG A 50 12.01 3.12 -15.51
N GLU A 51 13.15 3.31 -14.83
CA GLU A 51 14.17 4.28 -15.25
C GLU A 51 14.92 3.85 -16.51
N LEU A 52 14.87 2.56 -16.88
CA LEU A 52 15.41 1.99 -18.10
C LEU A 52 14.29 1.35 -18.94
N SER A 53 13.85 2.05 -19.98
CA SER A 53 12.82 1.55 -20.90
C SER A 53 13.31 0.51 -21.91
N THR A 54 14.63 0.25 -21.95
CA THR A 54 15.26 -0.64 -22.96
C THR A 54 15.54 -2.04 -22.46
N ILE A 55 15.35 -2.30 -21.18
CA ILE A 55 15.54 -3.62 -20.55
C ILE A 55 14.20 -4.17 -20.06
N PRO A 56 14.07 -5.49 -19.91
CA PRO A 56 12.88 -6.07 -19.31
C PRO A 56 12.72 -5.65 -17.86
N TRP A 57 11.46 -5.59 -17.44
CA TRP A 57 11.11 -5.33 -16.06
C TRP A 57 9.94 -6.20 -15.60
N VAL A 58 9.95 -6.51 -14.31
CA VAL A 58 8.92 -7.31 -13.64
C VAL A 58 8.42 -6.53 -12.43
N GLU A 59 7.10 -6.36 -12.33
CA GLU A 59 6.48 -5.66 -11.21
C GLU A 59 5.10 -6.21 -10.88
N THR A 60 4.53 -5.83 -9.74
CA THR A 60 3.15 -6.14 -9.39
C THR A 60 2.18 -5.22 -10.15
N ASP A 61 1.08 -5.77 -10.65
CA ASP A 61 0.05 -5.02 -11.38
C ASP A 61 -0.72 -4.08 -10.45
N ASP A 62 -0.43 -2.78 -10.52
CA ASP A 62 -1.08 -1.74 -9.73
C ASP A 62 -2.60 -1.66 -9.94
N ARG A 63 -3.09 -2.07 -11.13
CA ARG A 63 -4.53 -2.14 -11.38
C ARG A 63 -5.15 -3.27 -10.54
N LYS A 64 -4.50 -4.42 -10.46
CA LYS A 64 -4.96 -5.54 -9.63
C LYS A 64 -4.87 -5.22 -8.14
N ILE A 65 -3.83 -4.51 -7.72
CA ILE A 65 -3.71 -3.95 -6.37
C ILE A 65 -4.92 -3.06 -6.06
N ALA A 66 -5.23 -2.10 -6.95
CA ALA A 66 -6.35 -1.20 -6.78
C ALA A 66 -7.71 -1.93 -6.73
N GLN A 67 -7.93 -2.92 -7.60
CA GLN A 67 -9.14 -3.74 -7.61
C GLN A 67 -9.34 -4.47 -6.27
N LEU A 68 -8.29 -5.11 -5.74
CA LEU A 68 -8.36 -5.78 -4.46
C LEU A 68 -8.65 -4.80 -3.32
N ALA A 69 -7.98 -3.64 -3.29
CA ALA A 69 -8.20 -2.62 -2.27
C ALA A 69 -9.65 -2.11 -2.25
N ILE A 70 -10.19 -1.76 -3.45
CA ILE A 70 -11.56 -1.27 -3.57
C ILE A 70 -12.57 -2.34 -3.16
N GLN A 71 -12.38 -3.58 -3.63
CA GLN A 71 -13.23 -4.71 -3.25
C GLN A 71 -13.21 -4.93 -1.73
N HIS A 72 -12.04 -4.97 -1.12
CA HIS A 72 -11.87 -5.16 0.32
C HIS A 72 -12.61 -4.09 1.14
N PHE A 73 -12.46 -2.82 0.78
CA PHE A 73 -13.17 -1.74 1.46
C PHE A 73 -14.70 -1.84 1.26
N PHE A 74 -15.16 -2.22 0.07
CA PHE A 74 -16.58 -2.38 -0.20
C PHE A 74 -17.22 -3.54 0.55
N GLU A 75 -16.55 -4.67 0.63
CA GLU A 75 -17.00 -5.83 1.40
C GLU A 75 -17.15 -5.50 2.90
N LYS A 76 -16.32 -4.56 3.40
CA LYS A 76 -16.39 -4.04 4.76
C LYS A 76 -17.35 -2.83 4.91
N GLY A 77 -18.05 -2.44 3.86
CA GLY A 77 -19.09 -1.40 3.89
C GLY A 77 -18.60 0.03 3.68
N PHE A 78 -17.30 0.28 3.49
CA PHE A 78 -16.78 1.63 3.26
C PHE A 78 -17.31 2.23 1.96
N ARG A 79 -17.74 3.50 2.02
CA ARG A 79 -18.24 4.28 0.89
C ARG A 79 -17.42 5.54 0.64
N HIS A 80 -16.60 5.95 1.60
CA HIS A 80 -15.61 6.99 1.43
C HIS A 80 -14.23 6.35 1.31
N LEU A 81 -13.49 6.72 0.26
CA LEU A 81 -12.19 6.15 -0.04
C LEU A 81 -11.15 7.24 -0.19
N ALA A 82 -9.95 6.95 0.29
CA ALA A 82 -8.81 7.84 0.20
C ALA A 82 -7.53 7.07 -0.19
N PHE A 83 -6.60 7.79 -0.79
CA PHE A 83 -5.26 7.30 -1.14
C PHE A 83 -4.21 8.26 -0.62
N CYS A 84 -3.18 7.72 0.01
CA CYS A 84 -2.00 8.49 0.41
C CYS A 84 -0.74 7.89 -0.21
N GLY A 85 0.08 8.71 -0.87
CA GLY A 85 1.30 8.27 -1.52
C GLY A 85 2.34 9.37 -1.65
N GLU A 86 3.36 9.10 -2.46
CA GLU A 86 4.44 10.03 -2.76
C GLU A 86 4.41 10.41 -4.25
N GLY A 87 4.17 11.69 -4.54
CA GLY A 87 4.05 12.21 -5.92
C GLY A 87 5.35 12.17 -6.71
N SER A 88 6.47 12.06 -6.03
CA SER A 88 7.80 12.03 -6.64
C SER A 88 8.18 10.71 -7.29
N PHE A 89 7.58 9.60 -6.87
CA PHE A 89 7.85 8.27 -7.41
C PHE A 89 6.84 7.87 -8.48
N ASN A 90 7.33 7.34 -9.60
CA ASN A 90 6.50 6.87 -10.71
C ASN A 90 5.51 5.80 -10.25
N TRP A 91 5.97 4.77 -9.55
CA TRP A 91 5.17 3.66 -9.07
C TRP A 91 4.05 4.13 -8.11
N SER A 92 4.32 5.13 -7.26
CA SER A 92 3.30 5.66 -6.35
C SER A 92 2.22 6.44 -7.12
N ARG A 93 2.61 7.18 -8.18
CA ARG A 93 1.64 7.86 -9.08
C ARG A 93 0.79 6.86 -9.85
N TRP A 94 1.40 5.80 -10.40
CA TRP A 94 0.64 4.77 -11.15
C TRP A 94 -0.32 4.01 -10.25
N ARG A 95 0.10 3.66 -9.03
CA ARG A 95 -0.76 3.05 -8.01
C ARG A 95 -1.93 3.94 -7.62
N ARG A 96 -1.67 5.23 -7.40
CA ARG A 96 -2.71 6.25 -7.20
C ARG A 96 -3.69 6.30 -8.37
N ASP A 97 -3.18 6.42 -9.58
CA ASP A 97 -4.01 6.57 -10.78
C ASP A 97 -4.90 5.33 -10.98
N ALA A 98 -4.35 4.14 -10.74
CA ALA A 98 -5.11 2.90 -10.75
C ALA A 98 -6.20 2.90 -9.67
N PHE A 99 -5.87 3.29 -8.42
CA PHE A 99 -6.83 3.35 -7.32
C PHE A 99 -7.96 4.34 -7.60
N VAL A 100 -7.64 5.55 -8.05
CA VAL A 100 -8.64 6.58 -8.41
C VAL A 100 -9.53 6.11 -9.56
N ALA A 101 -8.94 5.46 -10.57
CA ALA A 101 -9.71 4.93 -11.70
C ALA A 101 -10.67 3.81 -11.29
N GLU A 102 -10.24 2.87 -10.45
CA GLU A 102 -11.09 1.79 -9.97
C GLU A 102 -12.18 2.31 -9.00
N ALA A 103 -11.86 3.24 -8.09
CA ALA A 103 -12.85 3.91 -7.24
C ALA A 103 -13.92 4.64 -8.06
N LYS A 104 -13.50 5.36 -9.13
CA LYS A 104 -14.43 6.04 -10.04
C LYS A 104 -15.38 5.08 -10.75
N LYS A 105 -14.90 3.90 -11.18
CA LYS A 105 -15.76 2.86 -11.77
C LYS A 105 -16.82 2.38 -10.78
N ALA A 106 -16.50 2.38 -9.49
CA ALA A 106 -17.42 2.03 -8.43
C ALA A 106 -18.31 3.21 -7.96
N GLY A 107 -18.25 4.35 -8.67
CA GLY A 107 -19.07 5.53 -8.36
C GLY A 107 -18.53 6.42 -7.24
N ILE A 108 -17.27 6.22 -6.80
CA ILE A 108 -16.65 6.96 -5.70
C ILE A 108 -15.57 7.89 -6.23
N ASN A 109 -15.58 9.15 -5.78
CA ASN A 109 -14.47 10.08 -5.96
C ASN A 109 -13.51 9.92 -4.78
N ALA A 110 -12.39 9.22 -4.99
CA ALA A 110 -11.40 9.01 -3.95
C ALA A 110 -10.65 10.32 -3.63
N LEU A 111 -10.45 10.56 -2.33
CA LEU A 111 -9.63 11.67 -1.85
C LEU A 111 -8.15 11.29 -1.94
N VAL A 112 -7.29 12.20 -2.41
CA VAL A 112 -5.87 11.91 -2.64
C VAL A 112 -4.99 12.88 -1.87
N PHE A 113 -3.92 12.35 -1.23
CA PHE A 113 -2.87 13.13 -0.61
C PHE A 113 -1.48 12.65 -1.05
N HIS A 114 -0.59 13.60 -1.35
CA HIS A 114 0.82 13.34 -1.59
C HIS A 114 1.66 13.95 -0.47
N VAL A 115 2.48 13.11 0.16
CA VAL A 115 3.33 13.51 1.29
C VAL A 115 4.41 14.50 0.86
N ASP A 116 4.90 14.36 -0.38
CA ASP A 116 6.01 15.11 -0.95
C ASP A 116 5.59 16.12 -2.03
N ASP A 117 4.31 16.50 -2.09
CA ASP A 117 3.74 17.33 -3.15
C ASP A 117 4.16 18.82 -3.07
N ASP A 118 5.26 19.08 -2.39
CA ASP A 118 5.80 20.42 -2.26
C ASP A 118 7.21 20.54 -2.87
N SER A 119 7.26 21.18 -4.03
CA SER A 119 8.49 21.53 -4.74
C SER A 119 9.43 22.50 -3.96
N SER A 120 8.99 22.94 -2.77
CA SER A 120 9.67 23.96 -1.95
C SER A 120 10.76 23.42 -1.02
N GLY A 121 11.13 22.13 -1.09
CA GLY A 121 12.13 21.53 -0.18
C GLY A 121 11.62 21.37 1.26
N MET A 122 10.33 21.16 1.42
CA MET A 122 9.66 21.07 2.70
C MET A 122 10.25 19.98 3.59
N THR A 123 10.52 20.32 4.84
CA THR A 123 10.98 19.39 5.85
C THR A 123 9.82 18.50 6.33
N TRP A 124 10.13 17.29 6.80
CA TRP A 124 9.16 16.35 7.37
C TRP A 124 8.17 16.98 8.38
N PRO A 125 8.55 17.92 9.28
CA PRO A 125 7.59 18.57 10.17
C PRO A 125 6.46 19.33 9.45
N HIS A 126 6.69 19.89 8.28
CA HIS A 126 5.65 20.56 7.50
C HIS A 126 4.75 19.57 6.79
N ALA A 127 5.32 18.56 6.12
CA ALA A 127 4.57 17.49 5.50
C ALA A 127 3.66 16.78 6.52
N ARG A 128 4.18 16.51 7.73
CA ARG A 128 3.44 15.93 8.85
C ARG A 128 2.23 16.78 9.27
N ARG A 129 2.38 18.11 9.41
CA ARG A 129 1.24 19.00 9.78
C ARG A 129 0.16 19.03 8.71
N ARG A 130 0.52 19.06 7.43
CA ARG A 130 -0.44 18.98 6.33
C ARG A 130 -1.18 17.65 6.32
N LEU A 131 -0.44 16.56 6.47
CA LEU A 131 -0.99 15.20 6.52
C LEU A 131 -1.95 15.02 7.70
N MET A 132 -1.59 15.49 8.90
CA MET A 132 -2.48 15.44 10.06
C MET A 132 -3.77 16.22 9.85
N ARG A 133 -3.71 17.42 9.23
CA ARG A 133 -4.91 18.19 8.89
C ARG A 133 -5.79 17.43 7.91
N TRP A 134 -5.20 16.91 6.85
CA TRP A 134 -5.93 16.12 5.87
C TRP A 134 -6.59 14.88 6.48
N LEU A 135 -5.89 14.14 7.35
CA LEU A 135 -6.47 13.00 8.08
C LEU A 135 -7.65 13.42 8.97
N ALA A 136 -7.57 14.59 9.60
CA ALA A 136 -8.66 15.11 10.43
C ALA A 136 -9.89 15.52 9.61
N GLU A 137 -9.71 15.89 8.34
CA GLU A 137 -10.78 16.32 7.41
C GLU A 137 -11.40 15.16 6.62
N LEU A 138 -10.83 13.95 6.69
CA LEU A 138 -11.41 12.78 6.02
C LEU A 138 -12.80 12.46 6.57
N PRO A 139 -13.77 12.12 5.69
CA PRO A 139 -15.09 11.66 6.14
C PRO A 139 -14.96 10.38 6.96
N GLU A 140 -15.89 10.13 7.85
CA GLU A 140 -15.98 8.89 8.65
C GLU A 140 -17.27 8.13 8.30
N PRO A 141 -17.18 6.80 8.16
CA PRO A 141 -15.96 5.96 8.08
C PRO A 141 -15.28 6.05 6.72
N CYS A 142 -13.93 5.98 6.68
CA CYS A 142 -13.15 6.08 5.46
C CYS A 142 -12.17 4.90 5.30
N GLY A 143 -12.12 4.30 4.10
CA GLY A 143 -11.09 3.35 3.71
C GLY A 143 -9.89 4.08 3.09
N LEU A 144 -8.73 4.03 3.72
CA LEU A 144 -7.50 4.70 3.28
C LEU A 144 -6.47 3.69 2.81
N MET A 145 -6.15 3.71 1.52
CA MET A 145 -5.03 2.95 0.97
C MET A 145 -3.75 3.79 1.02
N ALA A 146 -2.71 3.27 1.64
CA ALA A 146 -1.36 3.82 1.53
C ALA A 146 -0.60 3.18 0.37
N ALA A 147 0.28 3.92 -0.26
CA ALA A 147 1.05 3.42 -1.39
C ALA A 147 1.99 2.25 -1.01
N TYR A 148 2.42 2.14 0.25
CA TYR A 148 3.30 1.09 0.78
C TYR A 148 3.23 1.02 2.32
N ASP A 149 3.72 -0.06 2.92
CA ASP A 149 3.54 -0.37 4.35
C ASP A 149 4.23 0.62 5.28
N SER A 150 5.43 1.11 4.97
CA SER A 150 6.09 2.10 5.83
C SER A 150 5.29 3.40 5.94
N LEU A 151 4.63 3.81 4.84
CA LEU A 151 3.71 4.96 4.87
C LEU A 151 2.44 4.63 5.64
N ALA A 152 1.86 3.43 5.41
CA ALA A 152 0.66 2.98 6.12
C ALA A 152 0.86 3.01 7.63
N ARG A 153 1.98 2.49 8.14
CA ARG A 153 2.33 2.52 9.55
C ARG A 153 2.42 3.97 10.08
N ARG A 154 3.06 4.87 9.34
CA ARG A 154 3.11 6.29 9.71
C ARG A 154 1.72 6.93 9.77
N LEU A 155 0.82 6.55 8.84
CA LEU A 155 -0.56 7.03 8.84
C LEU A 155 -1.32 6.55 10.08
N ILE A 156 -1.13 5.30 10.51
CA ILE A 156 -1.71 4.78 11.76
C ILE A 156 -1.25 5.64 12.94
N ASP A 157 0.06 5.88 13.10
CA ASP A 157 0.61 6.71 14.17
C ASP A 157 0.04 8.14 14.16
N LEU A 158 -0.17 8.72 12.99
CA LEU A 158 -0.73 10.07 12.83
C LEU A 158 -2.24 10.10 13.09
N CYS A 159 -2.99 9.07 12.74
CA CYS A 159 -4.40 8.94 13.08
C CYS A 159 -4.60 8.94 14.60
N ILE A 160 -3.80 8.16 15.34
CA ILE A 160 -3.83 8.13 16.81
C ILE A 160 -3.59 9.54 17.37
N GLN A 161 -2.59 10.27 16.86
CA GLN A 161 -2.28 11.63 17.30
C GLN A 161 -3.38 12.64 16.94
N ALA A 162 -4.13 12.40 15.86
CA ALA A 162 -5.26 13.20 15.44
C ALA A 162 -6.59 12.78 16.10
N SER A 163 -6.53 11.87 17.09
CA SER A 163 -7.71 11.28 17.76
C SER A 163 -8.69 10.60 16.78
N ARG A 164 -8.16 10.07 15.68
CA ARG A 164 -8.91 9.27 14.70
C ARG A 164 -8.66 7.79 14.99
N ARG A 165 -9.71 7.02 15.22
CA ARG A 165 -9.59 5.59 15.54
C ARG A 165 -9.32 4.77 14.29
N VAL A 166 -8.37 3.84 14.41
CA VAL A 166 -8.08 2.84 13.37
C VAL A 166 -8.45 1.48 13.96
N PRO A 167 -9.38 0.76 13.34
CA PRO A 167 -9.97 0.95 12.00
C PRO A 167 -11.29 1.71 11.93
N GLU A 168 -11.95 2.07 13.04
CA GLU A 168 -13.38 2.47 13.06
C GLU A 168 -13.63 3.78 12.32
N SER A 169 -12.81 4.83 12.52
CA SER A 169 -12.92 6.10 11.79
C SER A 169 -12.24 6.02 10.43
N ILE A 170 -11.04 5.43 10.40
CA ILE A 170 -10.23 5.29 9.19
C ILE A 170 -9.61 3.89 9.17
N ALA A 171 -10.07 3.03 8.28
CA ALA A 171 -9.44 1.74 8.01
C ALA A 171 -8.25 1.94 7.08
N ILE A 172 -7.07 1.42 7.46
CA ILE A 172 -5.82 1.64 6.73
C ILE A 172 -5.32 0.34 6.11
N LEU A 173 -5.09 0.36 4.80
CA LEU A 173 -4.55 -0.76 4.02
C LEU A 173 -3.20 -0.37 3.42
N GLY A 174 -2.17 -1.19 3.65
CA GLY A 174 -0.85 -1.06 3.05
C GLY A 174 -0.66 -1.90 1.80
N VAL A 175 0.54 -1.90 1.29
CA VAL A 175 1.04 -2.77 0.22
C VAL A 175 2.47 -3.16 0.58
N ASP A 176 2.89 -4.38 0.26
CA ASP A 176 4.18 -5.06 0.36
C ASP A 176 4.16 -6.23 1.36
N ASP A 177 3.25 -6.22 2.33
CA ASP A 177 3.12 -7.20 3.41
C ASP A 177 4.46 -7.47 4.14
N ASP A 178 5.18 -6.37 4.45
CA ASP A 178 6.39 -6.47 5.28
C ASP A 178 6.01 -7.00 6.67
N PRO A 179 6.45 -8.22 7.04
CA PRO A 179 6.02 -8.86 8.28
C PRO A 179 6.37 -8.04 9.52
N LEU A 180 7.50 -7.36 9.51
CA LEU A 180 7.97 -6.57 10.64
C LEU A 180 7.15 -5.29 10.78
N LEU A 181 6.96 -4.54 9.70
CA LEU A 181 6.17 -3.30 9.71
C LEU A 181 4.71 -3.58 10.04
N CYS A 182 4.13 -4.63 9.44
CA CYS A 182 2.72 -4.96 9.64
C CYS A 182 2.42 -5.43 11.06
N GLN A 183 3.32 -6.21 11.69
CA GLN A 183 3.11 -6.72 13.05
C GLN A 183 3.44 -5.68 14.13
N LEU A 184 4.40 -4.78 13.90
CA LEU A 184 4.77 -3.73 14.85
C LEU A 184 3.85 -2.50 14.81
N ALA A 185 2.98 -2.40 13.82
CA ALA A 185 1.94 -1.37 13.81
C ALA A 185 0.91 -1.62 14.92
N THR A 186 0.36 -0.55 15.49
CA THR A 186 -0.70 -0.63 16.50
C THR A 186 -1.86 0.26 16.07
N PRO A 187 -2.99 -0.34 15.60
CA PRO A 187 -3.25 -1.78 15.43
C PRO A 187 -2.41 -2.42 14.30
N PRO A 188 -2.22 -3.76 14.29
CA PRO A 188 -1.52 -4.49 13.24
C PRO A 188 -2.07 -4.18 11.84
N LEU A 189 -1.16 -3.93 10.88
CA LEU A 189 -1.47 -3.42 9.56
C LEU A 189 -1.90 -4.51 8.58
N SER A 190 -3.09 -4.36 8.00
CA SER A 190 -3.53 -5.12 6.82
C SER A 190 -2.76 -4.64 5.59
N SER A 191 -2.32 -5.57 4.75
CA SER A 191 -1.52 -5.23 3.58
C SER A 191 -1.82 -6.13 2.39
N ILE A 192 -1.68 -5.59 1.19
CA ILE A 192 -1.73 -6.33 -0.07
C ILE A 192 -0.40 -7.05 -0.26
N VAL A 193 -0.47 -8.34 -0.53
CA VAL A 193 0.67 -9.24 -0.66
C VAL A 193 1.13 -9.30 -2.11
N PRO A 194 2.28 -8.75 -2.50
CA PRO A 194 2.83 -8.92 -3.84
C PRO A 194 3.34 -10.35 -4.05
N ASP A 195 3.34 -10.81 -5.29
CA ASP A 195 3.98 -12.09 -5.65
C ASP A 195 5.49 -11.90 -5.86
N SER A 196 6.21 -11.73 -4.75
CA SER A 196 7.66 -11.50 -4.79
C SER A 196 8.45 -12.72 -5.26
N GLU A 197 7.98 -13.93 -4.96
CA GLU A 197 8.60 -15.17 -5.43
C GLU A 197 8.41 -15.33 -6.94
N GLY A 198 7.18 -15.14 -7.45
CA GLY A 198 6.90 -15.14 -8.87
C GLY A 198 7.67 -14.06 -9.63
N ALA A 199 7.84 -12.88 -9.03
CA ALA A 199 8.65 -11.80 -9.62
C ALA A 199 10.12 -12.20 -9.75
N GLY A 200 10.68 -12.85 -8.73
CA GLY A 200 12.04 -13.38 -8.77
C GLY A 200 12.23 -14.43 -9.86
N TYR A 201 11.28 -15.36 -9.96
CA TYR A 201 11.29 -16.39 -11.01
C TYR A 201 11.18 -15.79 -12.42
N ALA A 202 10.23 -14.90 -12.64
CA ALA A 202 10.05 -14.24 -13.93
C ALA A 202 11.27 -13.42 -14.36
N ALA A 203 11.90 -12.73 -13.41
CA ALA A 203 13.12 -11.97 -13.68
C ALA A 203 14.30 -12.90 -14.05
N ALA A 204 14.44 -14.01 -13.36
CA ALA A 204 15.50 -15.00 -13.66
C ALA A 204 15.30 -15.65 -15.02
N GLU A 205 14.06 -16.03 -15.38
CA GLU A 205 13.71 -16.58 -16.69
C GLU A 205 14.01 -15.60 -17.83
N GLN A 206 13.65 -14.33 -17.65
CA GLN A 206 13.96 -13.28 -18.62
C GLN A 206 15.46 -13.08 -18.78
N LEU A 207 16.20 -13.02 -17.67
CA LEU A 207 17.65 -12.86 -17.70
C LEU A 207 18.33 -14.04 -18.42
N ASP A 208 17.96 -15.28 -18.09
CA ASP A 208 18.47 -16.47 -18.78
C ASP A 208 18.19 -16.44 -20.29
N SER A 209 17.00 -16.02 -20.67
CA SER A 209 16.61 -15.87 -22.08
C SER A 209 17.50 -14.86 -22.80
N ILE A 210 17.80 -13.71 -22.19
CA ILE A 210 18.69 -12.70 -22.77
C ILE A 210 20.12 -13.24 -22.89
N MET A 211 20.62 -13.85 -21.84
CA MET A 211 21.98 -14.43 -21.80
C MET A 211 22.14 -15.55 -22.84
N SER A 212 21.09 -16.30 -23.12
CA SER A 212 21.03 -17.32 -24.19
C SER A 212 20.85 -16.73 -25.58
N GLY A 213 20.83 -15.41 -25.77
CA GLY A 213 20.66 -14.74 -27.07
C GLY A 213 19.23 -14.79 -27.63
N LYS A 214 18.24 -15.21 -26.84
CA LYS A 214 16.83 -15.23 -27.26
C LYS A 214 16.29 -13.79 -27.28
N LYS A 215 15.49 -13.47 -28.30
CA LYS A 215 14.79 -12.18 -28.38
C LYS A 215 13.62 -12.18 -27.40
N ILE A 216 13.59 -11.24 -26.46
CA ILE A 216 12.44 -10.99 -25.60
C ILE A 216 11.38 -10.26 -26.41
N LYS A 217 10.17 -10.85 -26.48
CA LYS A 217 9.04 -10.29 -27.24
C LYS A 217 8.37 -9.12 -26.51
N ARG A 218 8.37 -9.13 -25.19
CA ARG A 218 7.77 -8.08 -24.32
C ARG A 218 8.75 -7.75 -23.21
N LEU A 219 8.91 -6.47 -22.96
CA LEU A 219 9.78 -5.98 -21.87
C LEU A 219 9.02 -5.91 -20.55
N ASP A 220 7.70 -5.89 -20.61
CA ASP A 220 6.83 -5.73 -19.46
C ASP A 220 6.29 -7.06 -18.95
N THR A 221 6.46 -7.33 -17.68
CA THR A 221 5.83 -8.45 -16.96
C THR A 221 5.14 -7.92 -15.71
N LEU A 222 3.80 -7.98 -15.74
CA LEU A 222 2.94 -7.59 -14.64
C LEU A 222 2.40 -8.84 -13.94
N LEU A 223 2.65 -8.98 -12.66
CA LEU A 223 2.15 -10.08 -11.83
C LEU A 223 0.97 -9.62 -10.97
N PRO A 224 -0.11 -10.40 -10.87
CA PRO A 224 -1.17 -10.09 -9.94
C PRO A 224 -0.65 -10.24 -8.50
N PRO A 225 -1.13 -9.42 -7.55
CA PRO A 225 -0.87 -9.68 -6.14
C PRO A 225 -1.56 -10.98 -5.70
N LEU A 226 -1.04 -11.62 -4.66
CA LEU A 226 -1.54 -12.90 -4.13
C LEU A 226 -2.85 -12.74 -3.34
N GLY A 227 -3.13 -11.54 -2.81
CA GLY A 227 -4.32 -11.26 -2.01
C GLY A 227 -4.05 -10.18 -0.96
N ILE A 228 -4.85 -10.18 0.10
CA ILE A 228 -4.71 -9.26 1.24
C ILE A 228 -4.48 -10.09 2.51
N ALA A 229 -3.39 -9.80 3.21
CA ALA A 229 -3.18 -10.24 4.58
C ALA A 229 -3.98 -9.31 5.51
N THR A 230 -5.22 -9.71 5.82
CA THR A 230 -6.11 -8.93 6.68
C THR A 230 -5.64 -9.01 8.13
N ARG A 231 -5.50 -7.83 8.77
CA ARG A 231 -5.17 -7.64 10.18
C ARG A 231 -6.09 -6.55 10.76
N GLN A 232 -5.81 -6.11 11.98
CA GLN A 232 -6.72 -5.22 12.72
C GLN A 232 -6.94 -3.85 12.08
N SER A 233 -6.00 -3.29 11.31
CA SER A 233 -6.14 -1.95 10.73
C SER A 233 -7.27 -1.80 9.70
N THR A 234 -7.86 -2.90 9.25
CA THR A 234 -9.07 -2.93 8.42
C THR A 234 -10.13 -3.89 8.95
N ASP A 235 -9.95 -4.42 10.18
CA ASP A 235 -10.88 -5.40 10.74
C ASP A 235 -12.06 -4.71 11.44
N THR A 236 -12.91 -4.11 10.64
CA THR A 236 -14.14 -3.44 11.07
C THR A 236 -15.17 -3.44 9.93
N PHE A 237 -16.42 -3.18 10.31
CA PHE A 237 -17.47 -2.87 9.35
C PHE A 237 -17.74 -1.37 9.39
N ALA A 238 -17.75 -0.74 8.22
CA ALA A 238 -18.10 0.67 8.07
C ALA A 238 -19.62 0.82 8.15
N VAL A 239 -20.11 1.07 9.33
CA VAL A 239 -21.52 1.33 9.59
C VAL A 239 -21.66 2.81 9.98
N GLU A 240 -22.52 3.55 9.27
CA GLU A 240 -22.76 4.97 9.55
C GLU A 240 -23.40 5.18 10.93
N ASP A 241 -24.23 4.22 11.36
CA ASP A 241 -24.83 4.24 12.68
C ASP A 241 -23.80 3.89 13.75
N LYS A 242 -23.55 4.86 14.63
CA LYS A 242 -22.54 4.74 15.70
C LYS A 242 -22.86 3.62 16.68
N ASP A 243 -24.11 3.40 17.01
CA ASP A 243 -24.52 2.38 17.97
C ASP A 243 -24.41 0.99 17.36
N VAL A 244 -24.73 0.83 16.08
CA VAL A 244 -24.50 -0.44 15.34
C VAL A 244 -23.00 -0.72 15.22
N SER A 245 -22.18 0.30 14.93
CA SER A 245 -20.73 0.15 14.88
C SER A 245 -20.15 -0.28 16.22
N VAL A 246 -20.56 0.36 17.33
CA VAL A 246 -20.13 0.00 18.70
C VAL A 246 -20.57 -1.40 19.06
N SER A 247 -21.81 -1.77 18.72
CA SER A 247 -22.34 -3.12 18.96
C SER A 247 -21.54 -4.21 18.24
N ALA A 248 -21.30 -4.01 16.94
CA ALA A 248 -20.52 -4.94 16.13
C ALA A 248 -19.10 -5.11 16.68
N HIS A 249 -18.48 -4.00 17.07
CA HIS A 249 -17.12 -4.02 17.63
C HIS A 249 -17.04 -4.76 18.97
N TYR A 250 -18.02 -4.49 19.87
CA TYR A 250 -18.10 -5.19 21.16
C TYR A 250 -18.31 -6.70 20.96
N ILE A 251 -19.20 -7.10 20.03
CA ILE A 251 -19.43 -8.51 19.72
C ILE A 251 -18.16 -9.18 19.21
N LEU A 252 -17.45 -8.54 18.25
CA LEU A 252 -16.21 -9.11 17.70
C LEU A 252 -15.11 -9.24 18.76
N ALA A 253 -14.96 -8.23 19.62
CA ALA A 253 -13.92 -8.23 20.66
C ALA A 253 -14.17 -9.29 21.75
N HIS A 254 -15.45 -9.65 21.99
CA HIS A 254 -15.86 -10.55 23.09
C HIS A 254 -16.58 -11.82 22.61
N ALA A 255 -16.46 -12.16 21.32
CA ALA A 255 -17.16 -13.30 20.72
C ALA A 255 -16.91 -14.65 21.43
N CYS A 256 -15.74 -14.80 22.07
CA CYS A 256 -15.36 -16.01 22.81
C CYS A 256 -15.64 -15.92 24.32
N ASP A 257 -16.14 -14.78 24.83
CA ASP A 257 -16.33 -14.53 26.27
C ASP A 257 -17.72 -14.93 26.78
N GLY A 258 -18.56 -15.51 25.92
CA GLY A 258 -19.92 -15.93 26.29
C GLY A 258 -20.87 -14.78 26.55
N ILE A 259 -20.69 -13.63 25.87
CA ILE A 259 -21.51 -12.43 26.01
C ILE A 259 -22.99 -12.67 25.70
N GLN A 260 -23.84 -11.90 26.33
CA GLN A 260 -25.27 -11.88 26.09
C GLN A 260 -25.71 -10.58 25.42
N VAL A 261 -26.90 -10.57 24.79
CA VAL A 261 -27.46 -9.37 24.14
C VAL A 261 -27.49 -8.17 25.09
N ASP A 262 -27.78 -8.40 26.37
CA ASP A 262 -27.81 -7.34 27.39
C ASP A 262 -26.43 -6.68 27.64
N ASP A 263 -25.35 -7.40 27.39
CA ASP A 263 -24.00 -6.82 27.51
C ASP A 263 -23.69 -5.90 26.35
N VAL A 264 -24.19 -6.22 25.15
CA VAL A 264 -24.11 -5.35 23.97
C VAL A 264 -24.99 -4.10 24.15
N VAL A 265 -26.21 -4.27 24.66
CA VAL A 265 -27.12 -3.14 24.96
C VAL A 265 -26.47 -2.11 25.89
N LYS A 266 -25.74 -2.56 26.91
CA LYS A 266 -25.03 -1.65 27.85
C LYS A 266 -23.99 -0.75 27.18
N GLN A 267 -23.49 -1.14 26.02
CA GLN A 267 -22.44 -0.39 25.30
C GLN A 267 -23.03 0.68 24.36
N THR A 268 -24.33 0.67 24.11
CA THR A 268 -25.01 1.50 23.13
C THR A 268 -26.19 2.22 23.75
N GLN A 269 -26.79 3.15 22.98
CA GLN A 269 -28.07 3.75 23.34
C GLN A 269 -29.27 3.00 22.74
N LEU A 270 -29.04 1.86 22.09
CA LEU A 270 -30.09 1.04 21.49
C LEU A 270 -30.85 0.23 22.53
N THR A 271 -32.13 0.03 22.26
CA THR A 271 -32.91 -0.93 23.02
C THR A 271 -32.62 -2.34 22.54
N ARG A 272 -32.85 -3.35 23.41
CA ARG A 272 -32.73 -4.77 23.04
C ARG A 272 -33.46 -5.11 21.73
N ARG A 273 -34.70 -4.59 21.58
CA ARG A 273 -35.54 -4.81 20.39
C ARG A 273 -34.91 -4.22 19.13
N ALA A 274 -34.24 -3.09 19.24
CA ALA A 274 -33.56 -2.46 18.10
C ALA A 274 -32.28 -3.21 17.67
N LEU A 275 -31.62 -3.94 18.61
CA LEU A 275 -30.50 -4.79 18.31
C LEU A 275 -30.87 -6.15 17.70
N GLU A 276 -32.11 -6.64 17.96
CA GLU A 276 -32.58 -7.93 17.49
C GLU A 276 -33.34 -7.85 16.14
N THR A 277 -33.50 -6.61 15.56
CA THR A 277 -34.22 -6.35 14.30
C THR A 277 -33.21 -6.04 13.19
#